data_ff200010a01ebc1da437ebc07687ab6a
#
_entry.id   ff200010a01ebc1da437ebc07687ab6a
#
_cell.length_a   1.000
_cell.length_b   1.000
_cell.length_c   1.000
_cell.angle_alpha   90.00
_cell.angle_beta   90.00
_cell.angle_gamma   90.00
#
_symmetry.space_group_name_H-M   'P 1'
#
loop_
_entity.id
_entity.type
_entity.pdbx_description
1 polymer ?
#
loop_
_entity_poly.entity_id
_entity_poly.type
_entity_poly.pdbx_seq_one_letter_code
_entity_poly.pdbx_strand_id
1 'polypeptide(L)'
;MRLSILAKIIDMLSPRYCPVCGNRLNGEEESICVSCNLFLPRTDTWKDPYNNEMAKMFWHRIPIEKACALFYYKGHAFTSNILYQLKYSHRPEVATDLGILLAQEGMKVHFFDDIDGI
;
A
#
# COMPACT_ATOMS: atom_id res chain seq x y z
N MET A 1 19.52 -4.30 -19.03
CA MET A 1 20.31 -3.07 -19.21
C MET A 1 19.55 -1.96 -19.93
N ARG A 2 18.91 -2.24 -21.06
CA ARG A 2 18.13 -1.22 -21.78
C ARG A 2 16.97 -0.66 -20.97
N LEU A 3 16.29 -1.51 -20.18
CA LEU A 3 15.16 -1.11 -19.35
C LEU A 3 15.59 -0.15 -18.22
N SER A 4 16.77 -0.33 -17.62
CA SER A 4 17.24 0.55 -16.55
C SER A 4 17.66 1.93 -17.08
N ILE A 5 18.18 2.01 -18.30
CA ILE A 5 18.53 3.28 -18.94
C ILE A 5 17.27 4.06 -19.32
N LEU A 6 16.28 3.36 -19.91
CA LEU A 6 14.99 3.97 -20.23
C LEU A 6 14.26 4.45 -18.99
N ALA A 7 14.29 3.67 -17.90
CA ALA A 7 13.69 4.07 -16.64
C ALA A 7 14.35 5.35 -16.09
N LYS A 8 15.68 5.44 -16.17
CA LYS A 8 16.41 6.64 -15.75
C LYS A 8 16.08 7.86 -16.61
N ILE A 9 15.94 7.67 -17.91
CA ILE A 9 15.56 8.76 -18.83
C ILE A 9 14.13 9.22 -18.52
N ILE A 10 13.21 8.29 -18.30
CA ILE A 10 11.82 8.60 -17.96
C ILE A 10 11.77 9.34 -16.61
N ASP A 11 12.57 8.91 -15.63
CA ASP A 11 12.65 9.59 -14.33
C ASP A 11 13.20 11.03 -14.44
N MET A 12 14.09 11.26 -15.37
CA MET A 12 14.60 12.62 -15.63
C MET A 12 13.54 13.53 -16.26
N LEU A 13 12.70 12.97 -17.14
CA LEU A 13 11.67 13.71 -17.85
C LEU A 13 10.38 13.87 -17.04
N SER A 14 10.05 12.86 -16.21
CA SER A 14 8.84 12.84 -15.40
C SER A 14 9.19 12.30 -14.02
N PRO A 15 9.72 13.14 -13.13
CA PRO A 15 10.15 12.70 -11.81
C PRO A 15 8.97 12.23 -10.96
N ARG A 16 9.15 11.10 -10.30
CA ARG A 16 8.17 10.53 -9.38
C ARG A 16 8.61 10.81 -7.95
N TYR A 17 7.65 11.11 -7.09
CA TYR A 17 7.92 11.45 -5.69
C TYR A 17 7.20 10.49 -4.77
N CYS A 18 7.84 10.15 -3.66
CA CYS A 18 7.25 9.31 -2.63
C CYS A 18 6.02 10.03 -2.03
N PRO A 19 4.83 9.39 -2.00
CA PRO A 19 3.64 10.03 -1.45
C PRO A 19 3.69 10.20 0.06
N VAL A 20 4.64 9.55 0.73
CA VAL A 20 4.77 9.61 2.18
C VAL A 20 5.68 10.75 2.61
N CYS A 21 6.92 10.80 2.11
CA CYS A 21 7.91 11.78 2.54
C CYS A 21 8.18 12.89 1.54
N GLY A 22 7.69 12.76 0.31
CA GLY A 22 7.92 13.74 -0.75
C GLY A 22 9.29 13.66 -1.42
N ASN A 23 10.15 12.75 -1.01
CA ASN A 23 11.45 12.57 -1.64
C ASN A 23 11.30 11.94 -3.03
N ARG A 24 12.22 12.26 -3.92
CA ARG A 24 12.22 11.71 -5.25
C ARG A 24 12.48 10.21 -5.23
N LEU A 25 11.66 9.47 -5.96
CA LEU A 25 11.86 8.04 -6.15
C LEU A 25 12.99 7.79 -7.17
N ASN A 26 13.80 6.77 -6.92
CA ASN A 26 14.77 6.32 -7.90
C ASN A 26 14.12 5.32 -8.88
N GLY A 27 14.86 4.90 -9.92
CA GLY A 27 14.31 4.03 -10.95
C GLY A 27 13.92 2.63 -10.47
N GLU A 28 14.36 2.23 -9.29
CA GLU A 28 14.07 0.91 -8.71
C GLU A 28 12.90 0.95 -7.73
N GLU A 29 12.55 2.12 -7.26
CA GLU A 29 11.43 2.33 -6.34
C GLU A 29 10.12 2.51 -7.12
N GLU A 30 9.15 1.65 -6.87
CA GLU A 30 7.90 1.64 -7.64
C GLU A 30 6.84 2.58 -7.08
N SER A 31 6.56 2.47 -5.79
CA SER A 31 5.40 3.13 -5.18
C SER A 31 5.77 4.12 -4.10
N ILE A 32 6.56 3.67 -3.15
CA ILE A 32 7.09 4.48 -2.05
C ILE A 32 8.59 4.24 -1.93
N CYS A 33 9.30 5.19 -1.36
CA CYS A 33 10.74 5.04 -1.21
C CYS A 33 11.07 3.93 -0.20
N VAL A 34 12.28 3.39 -0.30
CA VAL A 34 12.73 2.27 0.56
C VAL A 34 12.62 2.63 2.04
N SER A 35 13.03 3.84 2.41
CA SER A 35 12.96 4.30 3.80
C SER A 35 11.53 4.28 4.34
N CYS A 36 10.58 4.85 3.61
CA CYS A 36 9.19 4.88 4.02
C CYS A 36 8.58 3.47 4.06
N ASN A 37 8.95 2.63 3.12
CA ASN A 37 8.49 1.24 3.10
C ASN A 37 8.94 0.48 4.34
N LEU A 38 10.17 0.71 4.79
CA LEU A 38 10.71 0.09 6.00
C LEU A 38 10.03 0.61 7.28
N PHE A 39 9.67 1.89 7.31
CA PHE A 39 9.04 2.52 8.47
C PHE A 39 7.52 2.45 8.46
N LEU A 40 6.90 1.93 7.41
CA LEU A 40 5.45 1.81 7.33
C LEU A 40 4.95 0.89 8.46
N PRO A 41 4.01 1.34 9.32
CA PRO A 41 3.51 0.53 10.42
C PRO A 41 2.56 -0.56 9.93
N ARG A 42 3.13 -1.61 9.36
CA ARG A 42 2.36 -2.72 8.78
C ARG A 42 1.59 -3.46 9.85
N THR A 43 0.41 -3.96 9.49
CA THR A 43 -0.37 -4.81 10.40
C THR A 43 0.11 -6.24 10.29
N ASP A 44 -0.23 -7.05 11.29
CA ASP A 44 -0.01 -8.48 11.25
C ASP A 44 -1.32 -9.27 10.98
N THR A 45 -2.35 -8.57 10.48
CA THR A 45 -3.63 -9.20 10.12
C THR A 45 -3.48 -10.28 9.05
N TRP A 46 -2.43 -10.20 8.24
CA TRP A 46 -2.13 -11.18 7.20
C TRP A 46 -1.75 -12.56 7.73
N LYS A 47 -1.32 -12.65 8.99
CA LYS A 47 -0.95 -13.94 9.61
C LYS A 47 -2.15 -14.86 9.77
N ASP A 48 -3.31 -14.29 10.07
CA ASP A 48 -4.56 -15.05 10.15
C ASP A 48 -5.71 -14.15 9.66
N PRO A 49 -6.03 -14.18 8.35
CA PRO A 49 -7.09 -13.34 7.79
C PRO A 49 -8.48 -13.63 8.32
N TYR A 50 -8.70 -14.85 8.83
CA TYR A 50 -10.01 -15.25 9.35
C TYR A 50 -10.26 -14.77 10.78
N ASN A 51 -9.20 -14.65 11.58
CA ASN A 51 -9.30 -14.32 12.99
C ASN A 51 -8.24 -13.28 13.36
N ASN A 52 -8.59 -12.02 13.22
CA ASN A 52 -7.74 -10.90 13.59
C ASN A 52 -8.60 -9.74 14.10
N GLU A 53 -7.97 -8.72 14.61
CA GLU A 53 -8.67 -7.57 15.20
C GLU A 53 -9.62 -6.89 14.20
N MET A 54 -9.24 -6.82 12.94
CA MET A 54 -10.10 -6.24 11.91
C MET A 54 -11.31 -7.11 11.61
N ALA A 55 -11.13 -8.41 11.47
CA ALA A 55 -12.22 -9.36 11.23
C ALA A 55 -13.24 -9.34 12.38
N LYS A 56 -12.76 -9.25 13.62
CA LYS A 56 -13.62 -9.19 14.81
C LYS A 56 -14.55 -8.00 14.82
N MET A 57 -14.14 -6.89 14.21
CA MET A 57 -14.99 -5.69 14.11
C MET A 57 -16.26 -5.92 13.31
N PHE A 58 -16.25 -6.88 12.38
CA PHE A 58 -17.36 -7.21 11.51
C PHE A 58 -18.20 -8.40 12.01
N TRP A 59 -17.69 -9.17 12.97
CA TRP A 59 -18.40 -10.34 13.47
C TRP A 59 -19.77 -9.96 14.04
N HIS A 60 -20.78 -10.75 13.72
CA HIS A 60 -22.17 -10.55 14.12
C HIS A 60 -22.84 -9.30 13.50
N ARG A 61 -22.13 -8.58 12.61
CA ARG A 61 -22.70 -7.42 11.92
C ARG A 61 -22.95 -7.70 10.44
N ILE A 62 -21.94 -8.21 9.77
CA ILE A 62 -22.02 -8.59 8.36
C ILE A 62 -21.29 -9.91 8.15
N PRO A 63 -21.73 -10.72 7.19
CA PRO A 63 -21.04 -11.98 6.86
C PRO A 63 -19.79 -11.68 6.02
N ILE A 64 -18.65 -11.63 6.68
CA ILE A 64 -17.36 -11.56 5.99
C ILE A 64 -16.57 -12.84 6.25
N GLU A 65 -15.73 -13.22 5.30
CA GLU A 65 -14.89 -14.40 5.43
C GLU A 65 -13.51 -14.04 5.94
N LYS A 66 -12.87 -13.03 5.32
CA LYS A 66 -11.53 -12.60 5.65
C LYS A 66 -11.47 -11.08 5.76
N ALA A 67 -10.57 -10.57 6.59
CA ALA A 67 -10.30 -9.14 6.66
C ALA A 67 -8.82 -8.90 6.91
N CYS A 68 -8.26 -7.94 6.20
CA CYS A 68 -6.85 -7.55 6.34
C CYS A 68 -6.70 -6.05 6.11
N ALA A 69 -5.64 -5.50 6.68
CA ALA A 69 -5.24 -4.12 6.46
C ALA A 69 -3.74 -4.05 6.17
N LEU A 70 -3.34 -3.12 5.35
CA LEU A 70 -1.94 -2.96 4.96
C LEU A 70 -1.09 -2.37 6.08
N PHE A 71 -1.58 -1.29 6.69
CA PHE A 71 -0.86 -0.60 7.77
C PHE A 71 -1.83 0.05 8.75
N TYR A 72 -1.32 0.36 9.94
CA TYR A 72 -2.09 1.10 10.94
C TYR A 72 -2.15 2.59 10.59
N TYR A 73 -3.31 3.19 10.75
CA TYR A 73 -3.44 4.64 10.67
C TYR A 73 -3.08 5.27 12.02
N LYS A 74 -2.15 6.22 11.97
CA LYS A 74 -1.77 7.01 13.13
C LYS A 74 -1.86 8.49 12.73
N GLY A 75 -2.73 9.23 13.39
CA GLY A 75 -3.15 10.58 12.97
C GLY A 75 -2.05 11.63 12.82
N HIS A 76 -0.91 11.46 13.47
CA HIS A 76 0.20 12.41 13.39
C HIS A 76 1.47 11.78 12.79
N ALA A 77 1.35 10.60 12.22
CA ALA A 77 2.45 9.91 11.58
C ALA A 77 2.40 10.12 10.07
N PHE A 78 3.44 9.70 9.38
CA PHE A 78 3.49 9.80 7.94
C PHE A 78 2.36 9.02 7.23
N THR A 79 1.71 8.08 7.91
CA THR A 79 0.53 7.38 7.37
C THR A 79 -0.63 8.32 7.09
N SER A 80 -0.79 9.37 7.88
CA SER A 80 -1.82 10.39 7.63
C SER A 80 -1.53 11.17 6.35
N ASN A 81 -0.25 11.37 6.03
CA ASN A 81 0.15 12.04 4.79
C ASN A 81 -0.25 11.24 3.55
N ILE A 82 -0.17 9.93 3.59
CA ILE A 82 -0.63 9.06 2.50
C ILE A 82 -2.11 9.32 2.22
N LEU A 83 -2.94 9.31 3.26
CA LEU A 83 -4.38 9.53 3.12
C LEU A 83 -4.68 10.95 2.66
N TYR A 84 -3.91 11.92 3.12
CA TYR A 84 -4.05 13.30 2.67
C TYR A 84 -3.79 13.43 1.18
N GLN A 85 -2.73 12.79 0.69
CA GLN A 85 -2.38 12.78 -0.74
C GLN A 85 -3.51 12.15 -1.58
N LEU A 86 -4.11 11.07 -1.09
CA LEU A 86 -5.23 10.42 -1.77
C LEU A 86 -6.45 11.32 -1.87
N LYS A 87 -6.80 12.00 -0.79
CA LYS A 87 -8.05 12.75 -0.67
C LYS A 87 -7.99 14.15 -1.24
N TYR A 88 -6.88 14.85 -1.05
CA TYR A 88 -6.82 16.30 -1.25
C TYR A 88 -5.80 16.78 -2.27
N SER A 89 -4.83 15.97 -2.65
CA SER A 89 -3.77 16.42 -3.56
C SER A 89 -3.96 15.99 -5.01
N HIS A 90 -5.12 15.45 -5.36
CA HIS A 90 -5.45 14.99 -6.71
C HIS A 90 -4.39 14.06 -7.31
N ARG A 91 -3.90 13.13 -6.50
CA ARG A 91 -2.90 12.15 -6.92
C ARG A 91 -3.49 10.73 -6.90
N PRO A 92 -4.32 10.37 -7.90
CA PRO A 92 -4.94 9.05 -7.96
C PRO A 92 -3.92 7.92 -8.11
N GLU A 93 -2.73 8.21 -8.63
CA GLU A 93 -1.64 7.24 -8.75
C GLU A 93 -1.21 6.67 -7.39
N VAL A 94 -1.38 7.42 -6.31
CA VAL A 94 -1.10 6.94 -4.94
C VAL A 94 -2.00 5.76 -4.58
N ALA A 95 -3.27 5.83 -4.97
CA ALA A 95 -4.21 4.72 -4.75
C ALA A 95 -3.78 3.46 -5.50
N THR A 96 -3.33 3.62 -6.74
CA THR A 96 -2.83 2.51 -7.54
C THR A 96 -1.59 1.88 -6.88
N ASP A 97 -0.66 2.70 -6.44
CA ASP A 97 0.56 2.24 -5.79
C ASP A 97 0.28 1.49 -4.49
N LEU A 98 -0.61 2.01 -3.66
CA LEU A 98 -1.03 1.34 -2.43
C LEU A 98 -1.79 0.05 -2.72
N GLY A 99 -2.61 0.03 -3.77
CA GLY A 99 -3.31 -1.16 -4.22
C GLY A 99 -2.35 -2.27 -4.64
N ILE A 100 -1.27 -1.91 -5.32
CA ILE A 100 -0.22 -2.87 -5.70
C ILE A 100 0.44 -3.47 -4.46
N LEU A 101 0.79 -2.64 -3.48
CA LEU A 101 1.38 -3.11 -2.22
C LEU A 101 0.42 -4.05 -1.48
N LEU A 102 -0.84 -3.69 -1.41
CA LEU A 102 -1.86 -4.50 -0.76
C LEU A 102 -2.01 -5.85 -1.48
N ALA A 103 -2.07 -5.83 -2.80
CA ALA A 103 -2.19 -7.05 -3.60
C ALA A 103 -0.98 -7.96 -3.41
N GLN A 104 0.23 -7.40 -3.37
CA GLN A 104 1.45 -8.17 -3.15
C GLN A 104 1.44 -8.88 -1.79
N GLU A 105 1.02 -8.19 -0.73
CA GLU A 105 0.90 -8.79 0.60
C GLU A 105 -0.17 -9.88 0.62
N GLY A 106 -1.31 -9.63 0.00
CA GLY A 106 -2.39 -10.62 -0.06
C GLY A 106 -2.02 -11.86 -0.86
N MET A 107 -1.29 -11.71 -1.94
CA MET A 107 -0.84 -12.84 -2.76
C MET A 107 0.15 -13.75 -2.02
N LYS A 108 0.99 -13.19 -1.17
CA LYS A 108 1.95 -13.96 -0.37
C LYS A 108 1.27 -14.97 0.57
N VAL A 109 0.09 -14.64 1.06
CA VAL A 109 -0.66 -15.46 2.02
C VAL A 109 -1.90 -16.09 1.41
N HIS A 110 -2.04 -16.06 0.10
CA HIS A 110 -3.18 -16.61 -0.65
C HIS A 110 -4.52 -16.03 -0.19
N PHE A 111 -4.54 -14.75 0.18
CA PHE A 111 -5.73 -14.08 0.68
C PHE A 111 -6.88 -14.07 -0.34
N PHE A 112 -6.54 -13.91 -1.61
CA PHE A 112 -7.53 -13.77 -2.67
C PHE A 112 -8.01 -15.10 -3.24
N ASP A 113 -7.47 -16.22 -2.78
CA ASP A 113 -7.89 -17.54 -3.22
C ASP A 113 -9.32 -17.82 -2.71
N ASP A 114 -10.15 -18.39 -3.58
CA ASP A 114 -11.54 -18.75 -3.26
C ASP A 114 -12.44 -17.57 -2.85
N ILE A 115 -12.08 -16.34 -3.27
CA ILE A 115 -12.89 -15.15 -3.02
C ILE A 115 -13.67 -14.78 -4.28
N ASP A 116 -14.99 -14.63 -4.14
CA ASP A 116 -15.88 -14.25 -5.24
C ASP A 116 -16.02 -12.73 -5.39
N GLY A 117 -15.75 -11.96 -4.32
CA GLY A 117 -15.86 -10.51 -4.34
C GLY A 117 -15.21 -9.86 -3.13
N ILE A 118 -15.03 -8.59 -3.24
CA ILE A 118 -14.40 -7.75 -2.22
C ILE A 118 -15.42 -6.75 -1.66
#